data_df0adec0c0c2f5ef6665ecda552a3c8c
#
_entry.id   df0adec0c0c2f5ef6665ecda552a3c8c
#
_cell.length_a   1.000
_cell.length_b   1.000
_cell.length_c   1.000
_cell.angle_alpha   90.00
_cell.angle_beta   90.00
_cell.angle_gamma   90.00
#
_symmetry.space_group_name_H-M   'P 1'
#
loop_
_entity.id
_entity.type
_entity.pdbx_description
1 polymer ?
#
loop_
_entity_poly.entity_id
_entity_poly.type
_entity_poly.pdbx_seq_one_letter_code
_entity_poly.pdbx_strand_id
1 'polypeptide(L)'
;MKKILIVEDQADIRKLLRMTREAGAYEVMEVPTADEAWAVAQRNKPDIVLLDMMMPGTLDGLEVCCRIKTSYDLRHTLVVLLTARDSAEDREAGFNAGADEYLVKPFSPTRLLQILASLERSD
;
A
#
# COMPACT_ATOMS: atom_id res chain seq x y z
N MET A 1 -2.09 11.96 -13.90
CA MET A 1 -1.88 11.95 -12.44
C MET A 1 -1.97 10.52 -11.93
N LYS A 2 -0.97 10.09 -11.18
CA LYS A 2 -0.97 8.74 -10.61
C LYS A 2 -1.96 8.63 -9.45
N LYS A 3 -2.61 7.48 -9.34
CA LYS A 3 -3.58 7.20 -8.28
C LYS A 3 -2.94 6.38 -7.18
N ILE A 4 -3.09 6.83 -5.94
CA ILE A 4 -2.62 6.09 -4.76
C ILE A 4 -3.84 5.71 -3.92
N LEU A 5 -3.93 4.43 -3.59
CA LEU A 5 -4.92 3.92 -2.64
C LEU A 5 -4.23 3.69 -1.31
N ILE A 6 -4.74 4.33 -0.26
CA ILE A 6 -4.24 4.18 1.10
C ILE A 6 -5.20 3.30 1.88
N VAL A 7 -4.70 2.17 2.38
CA VAL A 7 -5.49 1.20 3.14
C VAL A 7 -4.94 1.15 4.56
N GLU A 8 -5.57 1.90 5.45
CA GLU A 8 -5.09 2.08 6.82
C GLU A 8 -6.26 2.42 7.73
N ASP A 9 -6.39 1.73 8.87
CA ASP A 9 -7.46 1.97 9.83
C ASP A 9 -7.12 3.05 10.86
N GLN A 10 -5.85 3.38 11.04
CA GLN A 10 -5.42 4.39 12.00
C GLN A 10 -5.46 5.79 11.37
N ALA A 11 -6.30 6.66 11.94
CA ALA A 11 -6.50 8.00 11.39
C ALA A 11 -5.20 8.83 11.35
N ASP A 12 -4.34 8.68 12.36
CA ASP A 12 -3.07 9.40 12.42
C ASP A 12 -2.15 9.01 11.27
N ILE A 13 -2.10 7.72 10.95
CA ILE A 13 -1.27 7.23 9.86
C ILE A 13 -1.84 7.69 8.51
N ARG A 14 -3.17 7.67 8.36
CA ARG A 14 -3.80 8.17 7.13
C ARG A 14 -3.48 9.65 6.92
N LYS A 15 -3.50 10.44 8.00
CA LYS A 15 -3.15 11.85 7.94
C LYS A 15 -1.71 12.05 7.45
N LEU A 16 -0.78 11.25 7.97
CA LEU A 16 0.60 11.29 7.55
C LEU A 16 0.74 10.94 6.06
N LEU A 17 0.03 9.92 5.63
CA LEU A 17 0.08 9.47 4.24
C LEU A 17 -0.54 10.48 3.28
N ARG A 18 -1.56 11.24 3.73
CA ARG A 18 -2.14 12.31 2.92
C ARG A 18 -1.14 13.42 2.59
N MET A 19 -0.10 13.57 3.39
CA MET A 19 0.94 14.56 3.12
C MET A 19 1.68 14.28 1.82
N THR A 20 1.66 13.04 1.35
CA THR A 20 2.23 12.70 0.06
C THR A 20 1.50 13.37 -1.09
N ARG A 21 0.22 13.69 -0.90
CA ARG A 21 -0.58 14.39 -1.89
C ARG A 21 -0.05 15.79 -2.17
N GLU A 22 0.43 16.47 -1.13
CA GLU A 22 0.97 17.82 -1.26
C GLU A 22 2.38 17.83 -1.85
N ALA A 23 3.13 16.74 -1.64
CA ALA A 23 4.50 16.65 -2.08
C ALA A 23 4.65 16.10 -3.50
N GLY A 24 3.57 15.59 -4.11
CA GLY A 24 3.60 15.00 -5.43
C GLY A 24 2.28 15.14 -6.15
N ALA A 25 2.25 14.75 -7.42
CA ALA A 25 1.07 14.82 -8.26
C ALA A 25 0.27 13.50 -8.18
N TYR A 26 -0.33 13.25 -7.01
CA TYR A 26 -1.09 12.02 -6.78
C TYR A 26 -2.56 12.30 -6.50
N GLU A 27 -3.41 11.48 -7.06
CA GLU A 27 -4.82 11.42 -6.67
C GLU A 27 -4.92 10.36 -5.58
N VAL A 28 -5.33 10.78 -4.38
CA VAL A 28 -5.33 9.92 -3.20
C VAL A 28 -6.74 9.45 -2.86
N MET A 29 -6.90 8.13 -2.69
CA MET A 29 -8.12 7.50 -2.20
C MET A 29 -7.79 6.80 -0.89
N GLU A 30 -8.72 6.79 0.06
CA GLU A 30 -8.49 6.19 1.37
C GLU A 30 -9.62 5.22 1.71
N VAL A 31 -9.26 4.06 2.24
CA VAL A 31 -10.24 3.09 2.76
C VAL A 31 -9.72 2.52 4.09
N PRO A 32 -10.61 2.22 5.04
CA PRO A 32 -10.18 1.76 6.36
C PRO A 32 -10.05 0.24 6.50
N THR A 33 -10.47 -0.55 5.52
CA THR A 33 -10.44 -2.00 5.61
C THR A 33 -9.87 -2.64 4.35
N ALA A 34 -9.36 -3.86 4.52
CA ALA A 34 -8.83 -4.63 3.40
C ALA A 34 -9.94 -5.04 2.42
N ASP A 35 -11.14 -5.33 2.93
CA ASP A 35 -12.28 -5.69 2.08
C ASP A 35 -12.66 -4.55 1.13
N GLU A 36 -12.73 -3.33 1.66
CA GLU A 36 -13.00 -2.14 0.85
C GLU A 36 -11.86 -1.87 -0.13
N ALA A 37 -10.62 -2.13 0.30
CA ALA A 37 -9.45 -1.94 -0.55
C ALA A 37 -9.53 -2.82 -1.80
N TRP A 38 -9.91 -4.08 -1.64
CA TRP A 38 -10.04 -4.98 -2.77
C TRP A 38 -11.10 -4.49 -3.75
N ALA A 39 -12.27 -4.07 -3.24
CA ALA A 39 -13.35 -3.55 -4.08
C ALA A 39 -12.93 -2.28 -4.84
N VAL A 40 -12.29 -1.35 -4.14
CA VAL A 40 -11.85 -0.08 -4.75
C VAL A 40 -10.75 -0.31 -5.77
N ALA A 41 -9.80 -1.21 -5.46
CA ALA A 41 -8.70 -1.52 -6.38
C ALA A 41 -9.23 -2.06 -7.70
N GLN A 42 -10.24 -2.93 -7.65
CA GLN A 42 -10.82 -3.50 -8.86
C GLN A 42 -11.52 -2.45 -9.73
N ARG A 43 -12.20 -1.48 -9.09
CA ARG A 43 -12.92 -0.43 -9.80
C ARG A 43 -12.02 0.67 -10.34
N ASN A 44 -11.08 1.12 -9.54
CA ASN A 44 -10.28 2.31 -9.85
C ASN A 44 -8.89 2.02 -10.40
N LYS A 45 -8.41 0.79 -10.27
CA LYS A 45 -7.10 0.34 -10.77
C LYS A 45 -5.99 1.33 -10.41
N PRO A 46 -5.70 1.51 -9.09
CA PRO A 46 -4.68 2.47 -8.68
C PRO A 46 -3.29 2.07 -9.18
N ASP A 47 -2.42 3.05 -9.30
CA ASP A 47 -1.03 2.81 -9.68
C ASP A 47 -0.21 2.27 -8.52
N ILE A 48 -0.51 2.75 -7.30
CA ILE A 48 0.19 2.36 -6.08
C ILE A 48 -0.83 2.12 -4.97
N VAL A 49 -0.63 1.06 -4.19
CA VAL A 49 -1.42 0.77 -2.99
C VAL A 49 -0.50 0.76 -1.78
N LEU A 50 -0.78 1.62 -0.81
CA LEU A 50 -0.13 1.61 0.49
C LEU A 50 -1.04 0.81 1.42
N LEU A 51 -0.61 -0.36 1.83
CA LEU A 51 -1.48 -1.38 2.40
C LEU A 51 -0.98 -1.85 3.76
N ASP A 52 -1.75 -1.59 4.81
CA ASP A 52 -1.44 -2.08 6.15
C ASP A 52 -1.61 -3.60 6.19
N MET A 53 -0.58 -4.32 6.67
CA MET A 53 -0.63 -5.77 6.80
C MET A 53 -1.64 -6.25 7.84
N MET A 54 -1.83 -5.47 8.90
CA MET A 54 -2.62 -5.86 10.05
C MET A 54 -3.88 -5.02 10.13
N MET A 55 -4.94 -5.47 9.49
CA MET A 55 -6.21 -4.74 9.47
C MET A 55 -7.36 -5.63 9.90
N PRO A 56 -8.38 -5.04 10.55
CA PRO A 56 -9.59 -5.81 10.87
C PRO A 56 -10.37 -6.14 9.60
N GLY A 57 -11.19 -7.18 9.68
CA GLY A 57 -12.04 -7.59 8.58
C GLY A 57 -11.80 -9.02 8.16
N THR A 58 -12.48 -9.43 7.10
CA THR A 58 -12.42 -10.79 6.56
C THR A 58 -11.10 -11.05 5.84
N LEU A 59 -10.60 -10.05 5.12
CA LEU A 59 -9.32 -10.15 4.42
C LEU A 59 -8.23 -9.42 5.21
N ASP A 60 -7.01 -9.93 5.17
CA ASP A 60 -5.87 -9.22 5.71
C ASP A 60 -5.05 -8.59 4.58
N GLY A 61 -4.05 -7.77 4.95
CA GLY A 61 -3.23 -7.07 3.97
C GLY A 61 -2.45 -7.98 3.05
N LEU A 62 -1.94 -9.10 3.58
CA LEU A 62 -1.18 -10.06 2.75
C LEU A 62 -2.07 -10.68 1.67
N GLU A 63 -3.30 -11.03 2.03
CA GLU A 63 -4.23 -11.61 1.09
C GLU A 63 -4.62 -10.64 -0.01
N VAL A 64 -4.89 -9.39 0.34
CA VAL A 64 -5.20 -8.35 -0.65
C VAL A 64 -4.01 -8.13 -1.57
N CYS A 65 -2.79 -8.08 -1.03
CA CYS A 65 -1.58 -7.95 -1.83
C CYS A 65 -1.48 -9.08 -2.85
N CYS A 66 -1.65 -10.31 -2.40
CA CYS A 66 -1.60 -11.48 -3.27
C CYS A 66 -2.66 -11.40 -4.38
N ARG A 67 -3.88 -11.01 -4.04
CA ARG A 67 -4.96 -10.87 -5.02
C ARG A 67 -4.64 -9.81 -6.08
N ILE A 68 -4.10 -8.68 -5.66
CA ILE A 68 -3.71 -7.62 -6.59
C ILE A 68 -2.63 -8.10 -7.54
N LYS A 69 -1.58 -8.71 -7.00
CA LYS A 69 -0.42 -9.10 -7.81
C LYS A 69 -0.70 -10.30 -8.72
N THR A 70 -1.71 -11.10 -8.41
CA THR A 70 -2.09 -12.23 -9.25
C THR A 70 -3.26 -11.92 -10.20
N SER A 71 -3.89 -10.75 -10.03
CA SER A 71 -4.98 -10.32 -10.93
C SER A 71 -4.40 -9.83 -12.25
N TYR A 72 -4.94 -10.31 -13.36
CA TYR A 72 -4.51 -9.86 -14.68
C TYR A 72 -4.61 -8.34 -14.83
N ASP A 73 -5.73 -7.77 -14.39
CA ASP A 73 -5.99 -6.34 -14.54
C ASP A 73 -5.17 -5.46 -13.60
N LEU A 74 -4.69 -6.02 -12.47
CA LEU A 74 -4.02 -5.25 -11.43
C LEU A 74 -2.56 -5.62 -11.24
N ARG A 75 -2.01 -6.51 -12.06
CA ARG A 75 -0.64 -7.01 -11.86
C ARG A 75 0.42 -5.91 -11.93
N HIS A 76 0.13 -4.81 -12.57
CA HIS A 76 1.05 -3.66 -12.68
C HIS A 76 0.93 -2.67 -11.52
N THR A 77 -0.09 -2.83 -10.66
CA THR A 77 -0.22 -2.00 -9.47
C THR A 77 0.92 -2.32 -8.51
N LEU A 78 1.62 -1.28 -8.07
CA LEU A 78 2.71 -1.44 -7.11
C LEU A 78 2.15 -1.46 -5.70
N VAL A 79 2.59 -2.40 -4.88
CA VAL A 79 2.10 -2.58 -3.52
C VAL A 79 3.22 -2.33 -2.52
N VAL A 80 2.99 -1.39 -1.61
CA VAL A 80 3.86 -1.11 -0.47
C VAL A 80 3.14 -1.59 0.78
N LEU A 81 3.71 -2.58 1.47
CA LEU A 81 3.12 -3.06 2.71
C LEU A 81 3.60 -2.20 3.89
N LEU A 82 2.66 -1.83 4.74
CA LEU A 82 2.91 -1.06 5.96
C LEU A 82 2.68 -1.96 7.15
N THR A 83 3.61 -1.95 8.12
CA THR A 83 3.47 -2.83 9.28
C THR A 83 4.33 -2.37 10.45
N ALA A 84 3.88 -2.68 11.67
CA ALA A 84 4.69 -2.52 12.87
C ALA A 84 5.67 -3.70 13.06
N ARG A 85 5.55 -4.74 12.25
CA ARG A 85 6.38 -5.94 12.35
C ARG A 85 7.61 -5.83 11.45
N ASP A 86 8.77 -6.13 11.99
CA ASP A 86 10.04 -6.04 11.27
C ASP A 86 10.88 -7.32 11.40
N SER A 87 10.23 -8.47 11.52
CA SER A 87 10.96 -9.72 11.53
C SER A 87 11.29 -10.17 10.11
N ALA A 88 12.34 -10.98 9.96
CA ALA A 88 12.70 -11.54 8.67
C ALA A 88 11.56 -12.38 8.10
N GLU A 89 10.83 -13.10 8.96
CA GLU A 89 9.70 -13.93 8.54
C GLU A 89 8.56 -13.09 7.97
N ASP A 90 8.25 -11.96 8.62
CA ASP A 90 7.18 -11.07 8.15
C ASP A 90 7.55 -10.41 6.82
N ARG A 91 8.81 -10.00 6.67
CA ARG A 91 9.28 -9.44 5.41
C ARG A 91 9.23 -10.47 4.28
N GLU A 92 9.64 -11.69 4.56
CA GLU A 92 9.59 -12.77 3.59
C GLU A 92 8.15 -13.06 3.17
N ALA A 93 7.22 -13.11 4.13
CA ALA A 93 5.80 -13.32 3.83
C ALA A 93 5.25 -12.20 2.95
N GLY A 94 5.64 -10.95 3.22
CA GLY A 94 5.21 -9.82 2.41
C GLY A 94 5.69 -9.90 0.97
N PHE A 95 6.98 -10.18 0.77
CA PHE A 95 7.54 -10.28 -0.57
C PHE A 95 7.04 -11.53 -1.30
N ASN A 96 6.79 -12.63 -0.59
CA ASN A 96 6.20 -13.82 -1.19
C ASN A 96 4.77 -13.59 -1.66
N ALA A 97 4.04 -12.67 -1.01
CA ALA A 97 2.72 -12.26 -1.46
C ALA A 97 2.77 -11.34 -2.68
N GLY A 98 3.96 -10.93 -3.09
CA GLY A 98 4.17 -10.12 -4.28
C GLY A 98 4.39 -8.64 -4.03
N ALA A 99 4.57 -8.22 -2.76
CA ALA A 99 4.80 -6.83 -2.44
C ALA A 99 6.05 -6.29 -3.14
N ASP A 100 5.96 -5.06 -3.61
CA ASP A 100 7.07 -4.39 -4.28
C ASP A 100 7.98 -3.69 -3.28
N GLU A 101 7.45 -3.31 -2.12
CA GLU A 101 8.21 -2.65 -1.08
C GLU A 101 7.56 -2.90 0.30
N TYR A 102 8.33 -2.66 1.35
CA TYR A 102 7.93 -2.95 2.73
C TYR A 102 8.37 -1.78 3.61
N LEU A 103 7.43 -1.19 4.34
CA LEU A 103 7.69 -0.02 5.17
C LEU A 103 7.27 -0.28 6.61
N VAL A 104 8.23 -0.18 7.56
CA VAL A 104 7.99 -0.49 8.96
C VAL A 104 7.57 0.77 9.73
N LYS A 105 6.52 0.66 10.52
CA LYS A 105 6.04 1.73 11.40
C LYS A 105 6.86 1.77 12.69
N PRO A 106 7.14 2.92 13.26
CA PRO A 106 6.86 4.25 12.72
C PRO A 106 7.82 4.62 11.60
N PHE A 107 7.32 5.28 10.57
CA PHE A 107 8.15 5.73 9.46
C PHE A 107 8.07 7.26 9.33
N SER A 108 9.09 7.86 8.72
CA SER A 108 9.08 9.29 8.45
C SER A 108 8.46 9.58 7.09
N PRO A 109 7.90 10.79 6.90
CA PRO A 109 7.43 11.20 5.57
C PRO A 109 8.53 11.13 4.52
N THR A 110 9.76 11.46 4.89
CA THR A 110 10.92 11.41 3.99
C THR A 110 11.15 9.99 3.47
N ARG A 111 11.08 8.99 4.35
CA ARG A 111 11.27 7.60 3.96
C ARG A 111 10.19 7.14 2.97
N LEU A 112 8.93 7.51 3.24
CA LEU A 112 7.83 7.18 2.34
C LEU A 112 8.04 7.81 0.97
N LEU A 113 8.41 9.08 0.92
CA LEU A 113 8.66 9.78 -0.35
C LEU A 113 9.82 9.15 -1.12
N GLN A 114 10.86 8.70 -0.43
CA GLN A 114 11.98 8.00 -1.07
C GLN A 114 11.52 6.69 -1.72
N ILE A 115 10.66 5.94 -1.04
CA ILE A 115 10.11 4.69 -1.57
C ILE A 115 9.26 4.97 -2.81
N LEU A 116 8.37 5.95 -2.74
CA LEU A 116 7.52 6.30 -3.89
C LEU A 116 8.34 6.74 -5.08
N ALA A 117 9.38 7.55 -4.86
CA ALA A 117 10.26 7.99 -5.94
C ALA A 117 11.01 6.81 -6.56
N SER A 118 11.45 5.86 -5.74
CA SER A 118 12.13 4.65 -6.21
C SER A 118 11.21 3.81 -7.10
N LEU A 119 9.96 3.63 -6.70
CA LEU A 119 8.99 2.86 -7.48
C LEU A 119 8.68 3.52 -8.82
N GLU A 120 8.57 4.84 -8.84
CA GLU A 120 8.33 5.58 -10.09
C GLU A 120 9.47 5.40 -11.08
N ARG A 121 10.71 5.34 -10.59
CA ARG A 121 11.87 5.18 -11.46
C ARG A 121 12.01 3.76 -12.00
N SER A 122 11.36 2.80 -11.38
CA SER A 122 11.43 1.40 -11.81
C SER A 122 10.56 1.12 -13.03
N ASP A 123 9.68 2.03 -13.36
CA ASP A 123 8.85 1.93 -14.55
C ASP A 123 9.64 2.37 -15.79
#